data_f469284887de9fa66e8c7819df14438d
#
_entry.id   f469284887de9fa66e8c7819df14438d
#
_cell.length_a   1.000
_cell.length_b   1.000
_cell.length_c   1.000
_cell.angle_alpha   90.00
_cell.angle_beta   90.00
_cell.angle_gamma   90.00
#
_symmetry.space_group_name_H-M   'P 1'
#
loop_
_entity.id
_entity.type
_entity.pdbx_description
1 polymer ?
#
loop_
_entity_poly.entity_id
_entity_poly.type
_entity_poly.pdbx_seq_one_letter_code
_entity_poly.pdbx_strand_id
1 'polypeptide(L)'
;SQEIECVILSPSEEQPWALLIEPKDHERALAAIHQYRLENRGWGWREQLAETELTFQWSVMVWCFLMAIFYVLSVRPASELATLGRMDSLSVAAGQWWRLFAAVLLHADVGHLMANLSAGFLVLGLAMGRYGIGCALLAAYLAGAGGNLTGLALYPDPYRGVGASGMVMGGLGLLAVQS
;
A
#
# COMPACT_ATOMS: atom_id res chain seq x y z
N SER A 1 -35.98 5.81 8.56
CA SER A 1 -35.01 6.88 8.36
C SER A 1 -35.65 8.18 8.82
N GLN A 2 -35.00 8.90 9.71
CA GLN A 2 -35.48 10.18 10.24
C GLN A 2 -34.73 11.29 9.51
N GLU A 3 -35.24 11.76 8.41
CA GLU A 3 -34.70 12.92 7.72
C GLU A 3 -34.93 14.17 8.61
N ILE A 4 -33.82 14.79 9.03
CA ILE A 4 -33.80 16.09 9.68
C ILE A 4 -33.32 17.06 8.60
N GLU A 5 -34.17 18.02 8.21
CA GLU A 5 -33.74 19.08 7.32
C GLU A 5 -32.74 19.99 8.03
N CYS A 6 -31.55 20.14 7.45
CA CYS A 6 -30.50 20.96 8.03
C CYS A 6 -29.74 21.72 6.92
N VAL A 7 -29.27 22.92 7.27
CA VAL A 7 -28.37 23.73 6.43
C VAL A 7 -27.01 23.78 7.11
N ILE A 8 -25.97 23.39 6.39
CA ILE A 8 -24.60 23.45 6.88
C ILE A 8 -24.01 24.79 6.49
N LEU A 9 -23.59 25.58 7.48
CA LEU A 9 -22.88 26.83 7.27
C LEU A 9 -21.39 26.59 7.32
N SER A 10 -20.68 27.02 6.25
CA SER A 10 -19.22 26.98 6.19
C SER A 10 -18.60 27.89 7.24
N PRO A 11 -17.41 27.58 7.77
CA PRO A 11 -16.71 28.44 8.70
C PRO A 11 -16.33 29.77 8.05
N SER A 12 -16.45 30.85 8.79
CA SER A 12 -15.91 32.16 8.45
C SER A 12 -14.89 32.59 9.51
N GLU A 13 -14.17 33.70 9.29
CA GLU A 13 -13.18 34.20 10.27
C GLU A 13 -13.76 34.45 11.69
N GLU A 14 -15.08 34.59 11.79
CA GLU A 14 -15.76 34.86 13.07
C GLU A 14 -16.59 33.68 13.60
N GLN A 15 -16.86 32.64 12.80
CA GLN A 15 -17.75 31.54 13.22
C GLN A 15 -17.23 30.18 12.76
N PRO A 16 -17.21 29.16 13.67
CA PRO A 16 -16.94 27.77 13.30
C PRO A 16 -18.07 27.19 12.44
N TRP A 17 -17.88 25.96 11.95
CA TRP A 17 -18.95 25.19 11.31
C TRP A 17 -20.21 25.18 12.16
N ALA A 18 -21.36 25.56 11.57
CA ALA A 18 -22.64 25.56 12.22
C ALA A 18 -23.67 24.75 11.43
N LEU A 19 -24.57 24.10 12.16
CA LEU A 19 -25.70 23.36 11.62
C LEU A 19 -26.97 24.09 11.99
N LEU A 20 -27.67 24.66 11.01
CA LEU A 20 -28.99 25.26 11.20
C LEU A 20 -30.05 24.20 11.02
N ILE A 21 -30.89 24.05 12.04
CA ILE A 21 -32.00 23.10 12.07
C ILE A 21 -33.24 23.80 12.60
N GLU A 22 -34.43 23.27 12.26
CA GLU A 22 -35.66 23.79 12.84
C GLU A 22 -35.72 23.52 14.36
N PRO A 23 -36.29 24.48 15.14
CA PRO A 23 -36.36 24.32 16.60
C PRO A 23 -37.05 23.03 17.09
N LYS A 24 -38.05 22.53 16.30
CA LYS A 24 -38.74 21.26 16.61
C LYS A 24 -37.84 20.01 16.55
N ASP A 25 -36.75 20.06 15.78
CA ASP A 25 -35.82 18.94 15.60
C ASP A 25 -34.55 19.04 16.40
N HIS A 26 -34.41 20.09 17.24
CA HIS A 26 -33.19 20.38 18.01
C HIS A 26 -32.76 19.20 18.90
N GLU A 27 -33.65 18.68 19.73
CA GLU A 27 -33.34 17.56 20.63
C GLU A 27 -32.95 16.29 19.85
N ARG A 28 -33.64 16.02 18.74
CA ARG A 28 -33.36 14.87 17.89
C ARG A 28 -31.98 14.98 17.22
N ALA A 29 -31.64 16.17 16.75
CA ALA A 29 -30.34 16.42 16.15
C ALA A 29 -29.21 16.29 17.17
N LEU A 30 -29.37 16.83 18.39
CA LEU A 30 -28.40 16.66 19.49
C LEU A 30 -28.23 15.19 19.85
N ALA A 31 -29.30 14.42 19.95
CA ALA A 31 -29.24 12.98 20.24
C ALA A 31 -28.49 12.23 19.13
N ALA A 32 -28.75 12.54 17.85
CA ALA A 32 -28.09 11.94 16.72
C ALA A 32 -26.56 12.25 16.68
N ILE A 33 -26.19 13.51 16.98
CA ILE A 33 -24.78 13.92 17.07
C ILE A 33 -24.09 13.21 18.25
N HIS A 34 -24.77 13.11 19.40
CA HIS A 34 -24.22 12.41 20.56
C HIS A 34 -24.02 10.93 20.28
N GLN A 35 -24.97 10.28 19.65
CA GLN A 35 -24.86 8.87 19.24
C GLN A 35 -23.74 8.67 18.22
N TYR A 36 -23.63 9.50 17.20
CA TYR A 36 -22.54 9.47 16.24
C TYR A 36 -21.17 9.59 16.93
N ARG A 37 -21.03 10.48 17.92
CA ARG A 37 -19.79 10.65 18.69
C ARG A 37 -19.49 9.42 19.55
N LEU A 38 -20.49 8.74 20.12
CA LEU A 38 -20.30 7.51 20.89
C LEU A 38 -19.87 6.34 19.97
N GLU A 39 -20.52 6.17 18.85
CA GLU A 39 -20.23 5.12 17.88
C GLU A 39 -18.86 5.29 17.23
N ASN A 40 -18.42 6.52 17.06
CA ASN A 40 -17.11 6.86 16.47
C ASN A 40 -16.03 7.20 17.51
N ARG A 41 -16.28 6.89 18.78
CA ARG A 41 -15.33 7.12 19.87
C ARG A 41 -14.11 6.21 19.72
N GLY A 42 -12.96 6.81 19.40
CA GLY A 42 -11.71 6.06 19.19
C GLY A 42 -11.31 5.87 17.72
N TRP A 43 -12.03 6.45 16.79
CA TRP A 43 -11.65 6.48 15.36
C TRP A 43 -10.61 7.59 15.06
N GLY A 44 -9.62 7.72 15.92
CA GLY A 44 -8.54 8.72 15.78
C GLY A 44 -7.71 8.61 14.49
N TRP A 45 -7.77 7.47 13.78
CA TRP A 45 -7.09 7.30 12.50
C TRP A 45 -7.67 8.18 11.36
N ARG A 46 -8.95 8.63 11.45
CA ARG A 46 -9.54 9.54 10.47
C ARG A 46 -9.03 10.98 10.60
N GLU A 47 -8.75 11.43 11.82
CA GLU A 47 -8.22 12.79 12.05
C GLU A 47 -6.75 12.90 11.59
N GLN A 48 -5.98 11.81 11.70
CA GLN A 48 -4.57 11.81 11.32
C GLN A 48 -4.32 11.68 9.81
N LEU A 49 -5.30 11.23 9.02
CA LEU A 49 -5.15 11.10 7.56
C LEU A 49 -5.38 12.42 6.81
N ALA A 50 -6.03 13.41 7.41
CA ALA A 50 -6.48 14.61 6.70
C ALA A 50 -5.37 15.63 6.40
N GLU A 51 -4.25 15.67 7.12
CA GLU A 51 -3.26 16.75 7.00
C GLU A 51 -1.79 16.30 7.16
N THR A 52 -1.44 15.05 6.91
CA THR A 52 -0.02 14.69 6.97
C THR A 52 0.69 15.13 5.69
N GLU A 53 1.58 16.10 5.84
CA GLU A 53 2.57 16.43 4.81
C GLU A 53 3.23 15.14 4.27
N LEU A 54 3.49 15.09 2.97
CA LEU A 54 4.21 13.97 2.36
C LEU A 54 5.62 13.91 2.95
N THR A 55 5.79 13.10 3.98
CA THR A 55 7.10 12.87 4.59
C THR A 55 7.79 11.70 3.92
N PHE A 56 9.09 11.83 3.70
CA PHE A 56 9.91 10.77 3.12
C PHE A 56 10.55 9.93 4.23
N GLN A 57 10.36 8.61 4.18
CA GLN A 57 10.91 7.70 5.19
C GLN A 57 12.22 7.07 4.73
N TRP A 58 13.33 7.55 5.30
CA TRP A 58 14.68 7.13 4.94
C TRP A 58 14.99 5.66 5.21
N SER A 59 14.22 4.98 6.05
CA SER A 59 14.39 3.53 6.28
C SER A 59 14.14 2.68 5.02
N VAL A 60 13.62 3.27 3.93
CA VAL A 60 13.58 2.63 2.60
C VAL A 60 14.97 2.18 2.13
N MET A 61 16.05 2.81 2.61
CA MET A 61 17.43 2.37 2.35
C MET A 61 17.69 0.93 2.81
N VAL A 62 17.06 0.49 3.89
CA VAL A 62 17.14 -0.90 4.37
C VAL A 62 16.54 -1.85 3.35
N TRP A 63 15.38 -1.49 2.78
CA TRP A 63 14.77 -2.26 1.70
C TRP A 63 15.67 -2.31 0.46
N CYS A 64 16.25 -1.20 0.03
CA CYS A 64 17.22 -1.16 -1.07
C CYS A 64 18.42 -2.08 -0.82
N PHE A 65 18.97 -2.03 0.39
CA PHE A 65 20.10 -2.86 0.79
C PHE A 65 19.75 -4.35 0.78
N LEU A 66 18.57 -4.72 1.28
CA LEU A 66 18.09 -6.10 1.26
C LEU A 66 17.92 -6.61 -0.19
N MET A 67 17.37 -5.81 -1.10
CA MET A 67 17.25 -6.18 -2.52
C MET A 67 18.62 -6.41 -3.16
N ALA A 68 19.58 -5.54 -2.87
CA ALA A 68 20.95 -5.69 -3.35
C ALA A 68 21.63 -6.98 -2.78
N ILE A 69 21.41 -7.28 -1.50
CA ILE A 69 21.91 -8.53 -0.89
C ILE A 69 21.29 -9.75 -1.58
N PHE A 70 19.97 -9.79 -1.75
CA PHE A 70 19.30 -10.91 -2.43
C PHE A 70 19.83 -11.10 -3.85
N TYR A 71 20.06 -10.01 -4.57
CA TYR A 71 20.66 -10.07 -5.90
C TYR A 71 22.05 -10.69 -5.86
N VAL A 72 22.96 -10.16 -5.02
CA VAL A 72 24.32 -10.69 -4.88
C VAL A 72 24.33 -12.16 -4.48
N LEU A 73 23.44 -12.58 -3.59
CA LEU A 73 23.32 -13.98 -3.20
C LEU A 73 22.78 -14.86 -4.33
N SER A 74 21.83 -14.34 -5.14
CA SER A 74 21.21 -15.12 -6.23
C SER A 74 22.12 -15.35 -7.43
N VAL A 75 23.08 -14.44 -7.69
CA VAL A 75 24.00 -14.56 -8.84
C VAL A 75 25.28 -15.37 -8.52
N ARG A 76 25.44 -15.85 -7.29
CA ARG A 76 26.60 -16.68 -6.93
C ARG A 76 26.53 -18.03 -7.66
N PRO A 77 27.67 -18.56 -8.17
CA PRO A 77 27.70 -19.81 -8.96
C PRO A 77 27.09 -21.04 -8.27
N ALA A 78 27.19 -21.10 -6.92
CA ALA A 78 26.64 -22.20 -6.12
C ALA A 78 25.24 -21.92 -5.55
N SER A 79 24.60 -20.81 -5.95
CA SER A 79 23.32 -20.42 -5.40
C SER A 79 22.15 -21.03 -6.16
N GLU A 80 21.27 -21.71 -5.45
CA GLU A 80 19.99 -22.22 -6.00
C GLU A 80 18.84 -21.21 -5.83
N LEU A 81 19.10 -20.04 -5.22
CA LEU A 81 18.07 -19.04 -4.92
C LEU A 81 17.29 -18.61 -6.16
N ALA A 82 17.99 -18.34 -7.26
CA ALA A 82 17.34 -17.95 -8.50
C ALA A 82 16.48 -19.08 -9.11
N THR A 83 16.93 -20.31 -9.00
CA THR A 83 16.24 -21.49 -9.53
C THR A 83 15.01 -21.84 -8.69
N LEU A 84 15.13 -21.81 -7.37
CA LEU A 84 14.07 -22.16 -6.43
C LEU A 84 13.06 -21.03 -6.20
N GLY A 85 13.49 -19.77 -6.34
CA GLY A 85 12.66 -18.60 -6.02
C GLY A 85 12.01 -17.92 -7.23
N ARG A 86 12.50 -18.16 -8.46
CA ARG A 86 11.92 -17.58 -9.69
C ARG A 86 10.47 -18.00 -9.86
N MET A 87 9.63 -17.05 -10.24
CA MET A 87 8.27 -17.35 -10.68
C MET A 87 8.32 -18.23 -11.93
N ASP A 88 7.62 -19.35 -11.89
CA ASP A 88 7.47 -20.32 -12.99
C ASP A 88 6.11 -20.98 -12.86
N SER A 89 5.24 -20.78 -13.85
CA SER A 89 3.83 -21.21 -13.79
C SER A 89 3.67 -22.69 -13.62
N LEU A 90 4.50 -23.49 -14.29
CA LEU A 90 4.44 -24.97 -14.21
C LEU A 90 4.85 -25.46 -12.81
N SER A 91 5.87 -24.84 -12.23
CA SER A 91 6.31 -25.13 -10.86
C SER A 91 5.26 -24.76 -9.82
N VAL A 92 4.58 -23.62 -9.99
CA VAL A 92 3.48 -23.21 -9.10
C VAL A 92 2.30 -24.17 -9.22
N ALA A 93 1.93 -24.61 -10.41
CA ALA A 93 0.90 -25.62 -10.64
C ALA A 93 1.26 -26.98 -10.01
N ALA A 94 2.55 -27.29 -9.91
CA ALA A 94 3.08 -28.46 -9.20
C ALA A 94 3.16 -28.27 -7.66
N GLY A 95 2.57 -27.21 -7.12
CA GLY A 95 2.48 -26.95 -5.66
C GLY A 95 3.57 -26.04 -5.07
N GLN A 96 4.46 -25.47 -5.89
CA GLN A 96 5.53 -24.58 -5.43
C GLN A 96 5.05 -23.14 -5.30
N TRP A 97 3.98 -22.91 -4.54
CA TRP A 97 3.30 -21.61 -4.38
C TRP A 97 4.17 -20.50 -3.76
N TRP A 98 5.23 -20.86 -3.01
CA TRP A 98 6.16 -19.87 -2.43
C TRP A 98 6.85 -19.02 -3.49
N ARG A 99 6.92 -19.48 -4.74
CA ARG A 99 7.53 -18.75 -5.87
C ARG A 99 6.81 -17.43 -6.17
N LEU A 100 5.50 -17.36 -5.89
CA LEU A 100 4.73 -16.12 -6.02
C LEU A 100 5.34 -14.99 -5.18
N PHE A 101 5.83 -15.34 -4.01
CA PHE A 101 6.40 -14.44 -3.01
C PHE A 101 7.91 -14.25 -3.20
N ALA A 102 8.65 -15.33 -3.36
CA ALA A 102 10.10 -15.31 -3.48
C ALA A 102 10.58 -14.54 -4.72
N ALA A 103 9.86 -14.67 -5.85
CA ALA A 103 10.22 -14.01 -7.09
C ALA A 103 10.25 -12.48 -6.99
N VAL A 104 9.48 -11.90 -6.07
CA VAL A 104 9.45 -10.45 -5.79
C VAL A 104 10.81 -9.93 -5.31
N LEU A 105 11.59 -10.77 -4.63
CA LEU A 105 12.89 -10.41 -4.06
C LEU A 105 14.06 -10.64 -5.03
N LEU A 106 13.83 -11.34 -6.12
CA LEU A 106 14.85 -11.71 -7.10
C LEU A 106 14.87 -10.74 -8.28
N HIS A 107 16.03 -10.64 -8.94
CA HIS A 107 16.20 -9.80 -10.14
C HIS A 107 16.98 -10.55 -11.22
N ALA A 108 16.62 -10.31 -12.48
CA ALA A 108 17.21 -10.99 -13.62
C ALA A 108 18.66 -10.53 -13.86
N ASP A 109 18.88 -9.23 -13.76
CA ASP A 109 20.15 -8.57 -14.02
C ASP A 109 20.30 -7.29 -13.18
N VAL A 110 21.48 -6.68 -13.24
CA VAL A 110 21.79 -5.46 -12.48
C VAL A 110 20.98 -4.25 -12.96
N GLY A 111 20.68 -4.16 -14.25
CA GLY A 111 19.86 -3.05 -14.82
C GLY A 111 18.44 -3.10 -14.27
N HIS A 112 17.84 -4.29 -14.26
CA HIS A 112 16.53 -4.52 -13.67
C HIS A 112 16.50 -4.21 -12.16
N LEU A 113 17.54 -4.62 -11.41
CA LEU A 113 17.70 -4.27 -10.01
C LEU A 113 17.74 -2.74 -9.82
N MET A 114 18.60 -2.04 -10.57
CA MET A 114 18.77 -0.59 -10.44
C MET A 114 17.50 0.18 -10.77
N ALA A 115 16.76 -0.24 -11.79
CA ALA A 115 15.46 0.35 -12.10
C ALA A 115 14.47 0.23 -10.95
N ASN A 116 14.36 -0.97 -10.35
CA ASN A 116 13.49 -1.20 -9.20
C ASN A 116 13.97 -0.46 -7.94
N LEU A 117 15.29 -0.38 -7.69
CA LEU A 117 15.84 0.38 -6.57
C LEU A 117 15.54 1.87 -6.69
N SER A 118 15.75 2.45 -7.88
CA SER A 118 15.54 3.88 -8.10
C SER A 118 14.06 4.25 -7.94
N ALA A 119 13.17 3.53 -8.61
CA ALA A 119 11.73 3.78 -8.50
C ALA A 119 11.19 3.45 -7.11
N GLY A 120 11.61 2.32 -6.55
CA GLY A 120 11.19 1.88 -5.22
C GLY A 120 11.69 2.79 -4.10
N PHE A 121 12.91 3.31 -4.20
CA PHE A 121 13.42 4.29 -3.24
C PHE A 121 12.47 5.48 -3.10
N LEU A 122 12.04 6.07 -4.22
CA LEU A 122 11.12 7.22 -4.20
C LEU A 122 9.72 6.81 -3.76
N VAL A 123 9.13 5.83 -4.42
CA VAL A 123 7.72 5.46 -4.22
C VAL A 123 7.48 4.84 -2.85
N LEU A 124 8.32 3.86 -2.46
CA LEU A 124 8.16 3.22 -1.13
C LEU A 124 8.60 4.16 -0.01
N GLY A 125 9.60 5.03 -0.22
CA GLY A 125 10.00 6.02 0.76
C GLY A 125 8.86 6.98 1.12
N LEU A 126 8.09 7.43 0.13
CA LEU A 126 6.88 8.25 0.31
C LEU A 126 5.73 7.43 0.93
N ALA A 127 5.47 6.23 0.41
CA ALA A 127 4.42 5.36 0.95
C ALA A 127 4.67 4.99 2.43
N MET A 128 5.92 4.68 2.78
CA MET A 128 6.33 4.39 4.17
C MET A 128 6.21 5.62 5.07
N GLY A 129 6.49 6.82 4.57
CA GLY A 129 6.29 8.07 5.29
C GLY A 129 4.82 8.33 5.59
N ARG A 130 3.94 7.96 4.66
CA ARG A 130 2.49 8.19 4.78
C ARG A 130 1.75 7.15 5.62
N TYR A 131 2.04 5.86 5.38
CA TYR A 131 1.29 4.74 5.97
C TYR A 131 2.04 4.02 7.09
N GLY A 132 3.28 4.44 7.35
CA GLY A 132 4.19 3.73 8.23
C GLY A 132 4.91 2.57 7.52
N ILE A 133 6.11 2.24 8.02
CA ILE A 133 7.03 1.28 7.40
C ILE A 133 6.36 -0.09 7.19
N GLY A 134 5.75 -0.64 8.23
CA GLY A 134 5.19 -1.99 8.20
C GLY A 134 4.02 -2.13 7.23
N CYS A 135 3.03 -1.21 7.30
CA CYS A 135 1.85 -1.24 6.44
C CYS A 135 2.23 -1.05 4.97
N ALA A 136 3.08 -0.06 4.67
CA ALA A 136 3.48 0.23 3.29
C ALA A 136 4.25 -0.94 2.67
N LEU A 137 5.24 -1.51 3.38
CA LEU A 137 6.02 -2.63 2.88
C LEU A 137 5.18 -3.90 2.73
N LEU A 138 4.31 -4.21 3.68
CA LEU A 138 3.44 -5.38 3.60
C LEU A 138 2.48 -5.26 2.42
N ALA A 139 1.78 -4.13 2.29
CA ALA A 139 0.85 -3.91 1.19
C ALA A 139 1.55 -3.96 -0.17
N ALA A 140 2.72 -3.31 -0.31
CA ALA A 140 3.52 -3.36 -1.51
C ALA A 140 4.00 -4.78 -1.84
N TYR A 141 4.46 -5.55 -0.84
CA TYR A 141 4.90 -6.92 -1.02
C TYR A 141 3.76 -7.85 -1.46
N LEU A 142 2.59 -7.71 -0.84
CA LEU A 142 1.39 -8.45 -1.23
C LEU A 142 0.92 -8.06 -2.64
N ALA A 143 1.04 -6.79 -3.03
CA ALA A 143 0.75 -6.35 -4.39
C ALA A 143 1.72 -7.00 -5.40
N GLY A 144 3.01 -7.13 -5.06
CA GLY A 144 3.98 -7.85 -5.88
C GLY A 144 3.63 -9.32 -6.07
N ALA A 145 3.31 -10.02 -4.98
CA ALA A 145 2.86 -11.42 -5.03
C ALA A 145 1.53 -11.58 -5.79
N GLY A 146 0.59 -10.65 -5.59
CA GLY A 146 -0.68 -10.59 -6.33
C GLY A 146 -0.48 -10.37 -7.82
N GLY A 147 0.50 -9.53 -8.20
CA GLY A 147 0.90 -9.36 -9.60
C GLY A 147 1.40 -10.66 -10.24
N ASN A 148 2.23 -11.43 -9.53
CA ASN A 148 2.65 -12.76 -9.98
C ASN A 148 1.46 -13.72 -10.12
N LEU A 149 0.52 -13.71 -9.18
CA LEU A 149 -0.70 -14.52 -9.26
C LEU A 149 -1.59 -14.12 -10.45
N THR A 150 -1.74 -12.82 -10.71
CA THR A 150 -2.45 -12.30 -11.87
C THR A 150 -1.76 -12.75 -13.17
N GLY A 151 -0.42 -12.76 -13.18
CA GLY A 151 0.36 -13.26 -14.30
C GLY A 151 0.04 -14.72 -14.68
N LEU A 152 -0.21 -15.58 -13.69
CA LEU A 152 -0.66 -16.96 -13.94
C LEU A 152 -2.00 -17.04 -14.69
N ALA A 153 -2.89 -16.09 -14.44
CA ALA A 153 -4.22 -16.09 -15.06
C ALA A 153 -4.23 -15.46 -16.46
N LEU A 154 -3.33 -14.51 -16.72
CA LEU A 154 -3.38 -13.68 -17.93
C LEU A 154 -2.35 -14.05 -19.00
N TYR A 155 -1.21 -14.65 -18.62
CA TYR A 155 -0.17 -14.99 -19.56
C TYR A 155 -0.18 -16.49 -19.91
N PRO A 156 0.16 -16.82 -21.16
CA PRO A 156 0.26 -18.22 -21.57
C PRO A 156 1.45 -18.92 -20.90
N ASP A 157 1.31 -20.22 -20.66
CA ASP A 157 2.40 -21.06 -20.15
C ASP A 157 3.52 -21.29 -21.20
N PRO A 158 4.79 -21.35 -20.77
CA PRO A 158 5.27 -21.14 -19.41
C PRO A 158 5.48 -19.65 -19.07
N TYR A 159 4.76 -19.14 -18.09
CA TYR A 159 4.98 -17.78 -17.57
C TYR A 159 6.14 -17.79 -16.55
N ARG A 160 7.10 -16.88 -16.73
CA ARG A 160 8.25 -16.74 -15.85
C ARG A 160 8.49 -15.27 -15.53
N GLY A 161 8.85 -14.99 -14.28
CA GLY A 161 9.09 -13.61 -13.83
C GLY A 161 9.96 -13.54 -12.58
N VAL A 162 10.57 -12.40 -12.39
CA VAL A 162 11.28 -11.98 -11.18
C VAL A 162 11.24 -10.46 -11.09
N GLY A 163 11.33 -9.90 -9.89
CA GLY A 163 11.54 -8.48 -9.68
C GLY A 163 10.56 -7.83 -8.71
N ALA A 164 11.04 -6.76 -8.09
CA ALA A 164 10.29 -5.96 -7.15
C ALA A 164 9.34 -4.94 -7.80
N SER A 165 9.20 -4.95 -9.14
CA SER A 165 8.35 -4.00 -9.86
C SER A 165 6.89 -4.01 -9.37
N GLY A 166 6.36 -5.17 -9.03
CA GLY A 166 5.05 -5.30 -8.42
C GLY A 166 4.92 -4.60 -7.06
N MET A 167 6.00 -4.62 -6.24
CA MET A 167 6.06 -3.84 -4.99
C MET A 167 6.03 -2.33 -5.27
N VAL A 168 6.81 -1.88 -6.26
CA VAL A 168 6.87 -0.47 -6.65
C VAL A 168 5.50 0.00 -7.13
N MET A 169 4.83 -0.80 -7.98
CA MET A 169 3.47 -0.50 -8.43
C MET A 169 2.45 -0.53 -7.29
N GLY A 170 2.59 -1.44 -6.34
CA GLY A 170 1.77 -1.48 -5.13
C GLY A 170 1.95 -0.22 -4.27
N GLY A 171 3.19 0.23 -4.07
CA GLY A 171 3.50 1.50 -3.41
C GLY A 171 2.90 2.71 -4.13
N LEU A 172 2.98 2.74 -5.47
CA LEU A 172 2.36 3.78 -6.28
C LEU A 172 0.82 3.77 -6.12
N GLY A 173 0.21 2.58 -6.11
CA GLY A 173 -1.22 2.42 -5.84
C GLY A 173 -1.64 2.98 -4.48
N LEU A 174 -0.84 2.72 -3.42
CA LEU A 174 -1.07 3.32 -2.09
C LEU A 174 -1.07 4.84 -2.13
N LEU A 175 -0.14 5.46 -2.87
CA LEU A 175 -0.07 6.91 -3.00
C LEU A 175 -1.23 7.48 -3.85
N ALA A 176 -1.67 6.76 -4.88
CA ALA A 176 -2.74 7.20 -5.78
C ALA A 176 -4.14 7.19 -5.13
N VAL A 177 -4.39 6.33 -4.15
CA VAL A 177 -5.71 6.26 -3.46
C VAL A 177 -5.99 7.49 -2.60
N GLN A 178 -5.01 8.39 -2.45
CA GLN A 178 -5.11 9.58 -1.58
C GLN A 178 -5.44 10.89 -2.31
N SER A 179 -5.48 10.85 -3.64
CA SER A 179 -5.74 12.04 -4.47
C SER A 179 -7.22 12.42 -4.52
#